data_9b63a20461bca39982077eb17ab55db9
#
_entry.id   9b63a20461bca39982077eb17ab55db9
#
_cell.length_a   1.000
_cell.length_b   1.000
_cell.length_c   1.000
_cell.angle_alpha   90.00
_cell.angle_beta   90.00
_cell.angle_gamma   90.00
#
_symmetry.space_group_name_H-M   'P 1'
#
loop_
_entity.id
_entity.type
_entity.pdbx_description
1 polymer ?
#
loop_
_entity_poly.entity_id
_entity_poly.type
_entity_poly.pdbx_seq_one_letter_code
_entity_poly.pdbx_strand_id
1 'polypeptide(L)'
;MAPKGIAAALATAAIGMTEVALAQGYPERPVEITVPSSPGATADLLGRVLADGLTQQLGRRFIIVNKAAASGVIGTAAVAQAKPDGYTLLHGAAVSLTVLPLTDMQAGYTHKSFEPICQTFKNEQVIVARPDSAFHSAHDLIAAAKAKPGGLNYGHPGTATIPHLAMIEFARMANVEFNQVPFKGPAEAVQMAHAGQIDFAAVPLSTAATSGLRMPGLFAAARNPAIPAVPTMKEQGFDIAPLSFGALVGPAGLPAEVKAKLADGCRAAAYTDAYARVARSAFQPDDYYGDSAMLARNLDQDVAEKRRLLAALGISK
;
A
#
# COMPACT_ATOMS: atom_id res chain seq x y z
N MET A 1 7.01 -69.97 -4.21
CA MET A 1 6.01 -68.88 -4.07
C MET A 1 6.47 -67.98 -2.96
N ALA A 2 7.02 -66.80 -3.30
CA ALA A 2 7.46 -65.77 -2.35
C ALA A 2 6.47 -64.60 -2.38
N PRO A 3 6.12 -63.99 -1.25
CA PRO A 3 5.10 -62.92 -1.23
C PRO A 3 5.70 -61.58 -1.68
N LYS A 4 5.18 -61.08 -2.77
CA LYS A 4 5.35 -59.70 -3.21
C LYS A 4 4.31 -58.85 -2.44
N GLY A 5 4.70 -58.07 -1.45
CA GLY A 5 3.67 -57.26 -0.75
C GLY A 5 4.15 -56.27 0.30
N ILE A 6 5.45 -55.92 0.41
CA ILE A 6 5.93 -55.01 1.48
C ILE A 6 6.65 -53.74 0.97
N ALA A 7 6.86 -53.59 -0.32
CA ALA A 7 7.65 -52.46 -0.84
C ALA A 7 6.87 -51.14 -1.13
N ALA A 8 5.56 -51.16 -1.07
CA ALA A 8 4.73 -49.97 -1.47
C ALA A 8 4.31 -49.03 -0.30
N ALA A 9 4.48 -49.45 0.96
CA ALA A 9 4.01 -48.68 2.12
C ALA A 9 5.05 -47.71 2.72
N LEU A 10 6.32 -47.83 2.32
CA LEU A 10 7.42 -47.01 2.89
C LEU A 10 7.71 -45.70 2.11
N ALA A 11 7.21 -45.56 0.89
CA ALA A 11 7.48 -44.35 0.07
C ALA A 11 6.56 -43.16 0.40
N THR A 12 5.39 -43.40 0.99
CA THR A 12 4.40 -42.31 1.28
C THR A 12 4.64 -41.61 2.63
N ALA A 13 5.42 -42.21 3.54
CA ALA A 13 5.69 -41.61 4.84
C ALA A 13 6.90 -40.61 4.82
N ALA A 14 7.72 -40.64 3.77
CA ALA A 14 8.92 -39.79 3.69
C ALA A 14 8.64 -38.36 3.19
N ILE A 15 7.51 -38.12 2.50
CA ILE A 15 7.17 -36.82 1.94
C ILE A 15 6.58 -35.88 3.00
N GLY A 16 5.91 -36.42 4.02
CA GLY A 16 5.33 -35.62 5.12
C GLY A 16 6.34 -35.18 6.20
N MET A 17 7.52 -35.79 6.29
CA MET A 17 8.52 -35.45 7.31
C MET A 17 9.47 -34.32 6.92
N THR A 18 9.60 -33.98 5.63
CA THR A 18 10.50 -32.92 5.18
C THR A 18 9.92 -31.51 5.38
N GLU A 19 8.60 -31.33 5.38
CA GLU A 19 7.98 -30.02 5.62
C GLU A 19 8.03 -29.60 7.10
N VAL A 20 7.87 -30.55 8.03
CA VAL A 20 7.88 -30.27 9.48
C VAL A 20 9.28 -29.91 9.99
N ALA A 21 10.34 -30.47 9.38
CA ALA A 21 11.72 -30.19 9.80
C ALA A 21 12.20 -28.79 9.40
N LEU A 22 11.72 -28.23 8.27
CA LEU A 22 12.10 -26.89 7.81
C LEU A 22 11.49 -25.75 8.66
N ALA A 23 10.37 -26.00 9.32
CA ALA A 23 9.67 -24.94 10.06
C ALA A 23 10.15 -24.80 11.52
N GLN A 24 10.71 -25.84 12.13
CA GLN A 24 11.20 -25.75 13.52
C GLN A 24 12.41 -24.81 13.66
N GLY A 25 13.24 -24.66 12.62
CA GLY A 25 14.43 -23.80 12.60
C GLY A 25 14.26 -22.42 11.95
N TYR A 26 13.10 -22.13 11.31
CA TYR A 26 12.94 -20.87 10.61
C TYR A 26 12.88 -19.67 11.56
N PRO A 27 13.61 -18.55 11.25
CA PRO A 27 14.64 -18.42 10.22
C PRO A 27 16.03 -18.90 10.73
N GLU A 28 16.79 -19.62 9.90
CA GLU A 28 18.16 -20.09 10.22
C GLU A 28 19.23 -19.15 9.65
N ARG A 29 18.89 -18.35 8.63
CA ARG A 29 19.77 -17.41 7.93
C ARG A 29 19.05 -16.06 7.77
N PRO A 30 19.76 -14.98 7.36
CA PRO A 30 19.14 -13.69 7.10
C PRO A 30 18.01 -13.77 6.08
N VAL A 31 16.95 -12.96 6.30
CA VAL A 31 15.78 -12.83 5.45
C VAL A 31 15.86 -11.49 4.69
N GLU A 32 15.72 -11.53 3.37
CA GLU A 32 15.64 -10.32 2.54
C GLU A 32 14.20 -9.82 2.47
N ILE A 33 14.00 -8.53 2.72
CA ILE A 33 12.74 -7.82 2.47
C ILE A 33 12.98 -6.85 1.32
N THR A 34 12.47 -7.16 0.15
CA THR A 34 12.47 -6.24 -0.99
C THR A 34 11.45 -5.13 -0.75
N VAL A 35 11.88 -3.87 -0.90
CA VAL A 35 11.03 -2.68 -0.87
C VAL A 35 11.02 -2.07 -2.28
N PRO A 36 9.86 -2.09 -3.00
CA PRO A 36 9.76 -1.65 -4.39
C PRO A 36 9.63 -0.12 -4.51
N SER A 37 10.34 0.62 -3.68
CA SER A 37 10.37 2.07 -3.66
C SER A 37 11.76 2.60 -3.29
N SER A 38 11.98 3.89 -3.54
CA SER A 38 13.24 4.55 -3.19
C SER A 38 13.45 4.62 -1.68
N PRO A 39 14.71 4.63 -1.22
CA PRO A 39 15.03 4.92 0.17
C PRO A 39 14.38 6.23 0.65
N GLY A 40 13.89 6.25 1.90
CA GLY A 40 13.21 7.40 2.50
C GLY A 40 11.71 7.51 2.19
N ALA A 41 11.17 6.71 1.28
CA ALA A 41 9.73 6.62 1.10
C ALA A 41 9.05 5.98 2.33
N THR A 42 7.75 6.23 2.54
CA THR A 42 6.99 5.69 3.68
C THR A 42 7.17 4.18 3.84
N ALA A 43 7.11 3.42 2.74
CA ALA A 43 7.32 1.97 2.77
C ALA A 43 8.74 1.58 3.20
N ASP A 44 9.75 2.35 2.83
CA ASP A 44 11.13 2.11 3.25
C ASP A 44 11.33 2.41 4.74
N LEU A 45 10.85 3.56 5.21
CA LEU A 45 10.98 3.97 6.61
C LEU A 45 10.29 2.97 7.55
N LEU A 46 9.03 2.63 7.25
CA LEU A 46 8.27 1.66 8.04
C LEU A 46 8.79 0.24 7.86
N GLY A 47 9.28 -0.12 6.67
CA GLY A 47 9.93 -1.41 6.41
C GLY A 47 11.19 -1.62 7.23
N ARG A 48 12.02 -0.60 7.42
CA ARG A 48 13.25 -0.70 8.24
C ARG A 48 12.94 -0.94 9.70
N VAL A 49 12.04 -0.19 10.28
CA VAL A 49 11.67 -0.39 11.69
C VAL A 49 10.93 -1.71 11.89
N LEU A 50 10.15 -2.18 10.90
CA LEU A 50 9.55 -3.52 10.91
C LEU A 50 10.62 -4.61 10.85
N ALA A 51 11.63 -4.47 9.99
CA ALA A 51 12.74 -5.41 9.86
C ALA A 51 13.56 -5.52 11.15
N ASP A 52 13.80 -4.40 11.83
CA ASP A 52 14.46 -4.38 13.14
C ASP A 52 13.62 -5.12 14.19
N GLY A 53 12.31 -4.88 14.22
CA GLY A 53 11.39 -5.58 15.10
C GLY A 53 11.33 -7.08 14.82
N LEU A 54 11.22 -7.49 13.55
CA LEU A 54 11.28 -8.89 13.15
C LEU A 54 12.61 -9.55 13.54
N THR A 55 13.72 -8.83 13.39
CA THR A 55 15.05 -9.30 13.82
C THR A 55 15.09 -9.60 15.30
N GLN A 56 14.51 -8.74 16.14
CA GLN A 56 14.42 -8.93 17.59
C GLN A 56 13.51 -10.12 17.96
N GLN A 57 12.37 -10.26 17.29
CA GLN A 57 11.38 -11.29 17.58
C GLN A 57 11.85 -12.70 17.12
N LEU A 58 12.48 -12.78 15.96
CA LEU A 58 12.79 -14.06 15.31
C LEU A 58 14.28 -14.46 15.40
N GLY A 59 15.14 -13.61 15.98
CA GLY A 59 16.53 -13.94 16.28
C GLY A 59 17.46 -14.04 15.07
N ARG A 60 17.02 -13.62 13.88
CA ARG A 60 17.84 -13.54 12.65
C ARG A 60 17.60 -12.21 11.96
N ARG A 61 18.62 -11.73 11.23
CA ARG A 61 18.54 -10.42 10.56
C ARG A 61 17.52 -10.41 9.44
N PHE A 62 16.66 -9.41 9.43
CA PHE A 62 15.82 -9.03 8.32
C PHE A 62 16.45 -7.80 7.64
N ILE A 63 16.71 -7.88 6.33
CA ILE A 63 17.51 -6.91 5.58
C ILE A 63 16.66 -6.26 4.52
N ILE A 64 16.56 -4.92 4.55
CA ILE A 64 15.83 -4.16 3.53
C ILE A 64 16.70 -3.99 2.28
N VAL A 65 16.12 -4.30 1.11
CA VAL A 65 16.72 -4.09 -0.20
C VAL A 65 15.75 -3.29 -1.08
N ASN A 66 16.10 -2.04 -1.41
CA ASN A 66 15.27 -1.20 -2.26
C ASN A 66 15.43 -1.57 -3.75
N LYS A 67 14.32 -1.89 -4.42
CA LYS A 67 14.25 -2.23 -5.86
C LYS A 67 13.16 -1.40 -6.54
N ALA A 68 13.41 -0.09 -6.71
CA ALA A 68 12.43 0.89 -7.20
C ALA A 68 12.29 0.95 -8.74
N ALA A 69 13.08 0.19 -9.49
CA ALA A 69 13.10 0.24 -10.96
C ALA A 69 11.72 -0.10 -11.57
N ALA A 70 11.38 0.57 -12.67
CA ALA A 70 10.08 0.46 -13.34
C ALA A 70 8.90 0.61 -12.37
N SER A 71 8.89 1.67 -11.56
CA SER A 71 7.88 1.93 -10.52
C SER A 71 7.69 0.79 -9.52
N GLY A 72 8.73 -0.05 -9.34
CA GLY A 72 8.71 -1.18 -8.42
C GLY A 72 8.26 -2.51 -9.04
N VAL A 73 7.83 -2.53 -10.30
CA VAL A 73 7.39 -3.76 -10.99
C VAL A 73 8.46 -4.85 -10.94
N ILE A 74 9.72 -4.51 -11.26
CA ILE A 74 10.83 -5.47 -11.32
C ILE A 74 11.07 -6.10 -9.95
N GLY A 75 11.12 -5.29 -8.89
CA GLY A 75 11.32 -5.77 -7.52
C GLY A 75 10.17 -6.66 -7.04
N THR A 76 8.94 -6.29 -7.37
CA THR A 76 7.73 -7.04 -7.01
C THR A 76 7.66 -8.37 -7.75
N ALA A 77 7.93 -8.38 -9.07
CA ALA A 77 7.97 -9.60 -9.88
C ALA A 77 9.03 -10.59 -9.40
N ALA A 78 10.21 -10.10 -9.02
CA ALA A 78 11.28 -10.94 -8.49
C ALA A 78 10.85 -11.69 -7.21
N VAL A 79 10.09 -11.04 -6.33
CA VAL A 79 9.56 -11.70 -5.12
C VAL A 79 8.45 -12.70 -5.48
N ALA A 80 7.55 -12.36 -6.41
CA ALA A 80 6.50 -13.27 -6.85
C ALA A 80 7.05 -14.61 -7.41
N GLN A 81 8.25 -14.57 -7.99
CA GLN A 81 8.94 -15.72 -8.59
C GLN A 81 9.96 -16.39 -7.65
N ALA A 82 10.15 -15.85 -6.45
CA ALA A 82 11.09 -16.40 -5.49
C ALA A 82 10.58 -17.72 -4.90
N LYS A 83 11.49 -18.50 -4.29
CA LYS A 83 11.11 -19.72 -3.57
C LYS A 83 10.20 -19.36 -2.38
N PRO A 84 9.10 -20.10 -2.17
CA PRO A 84 8.20 -19.86 -1.05
C PRO A 84 8.73 -20.46 0.27
N ASP A 85 9.97 -20.13 0.63
CA ASP A 85 10.65 -20.63 1.82
C ASP A 85 10.72 -19.58 2.96
N GLY A 86 10.17 -18.39 2.73
CA GLY A 86 10.13 -17.30 3.70
C GLY A 86 11.39 -16.41 3.75
N TYR A 87 12.43 -16.70 2.96
CA TYR A 87 13.68 -15.94 2.98
C TYR A 87 13.72 -14.75 2.00
N THR A 88 12.72 -14.64 1.15
CA THR A 88 12.54 -13.49 0.26
C THR A 88 11.10 -12.97 0.42
N LEU A 89 10.97 -11.78 0.96
CA LEU A 89 9.69 -11.13 1.25
C LEU A 89 9.58 -9.81 0.51
N LEU A 90 8.37 -9.29 0.39
CA LEU A 90 8.08 -7.95 -0.13
C LEU A 90 7.45 -7.11 0.97
N HIS A 91 7.94 -5.90 1.18
CA HIS A 91 7.25 -4.88 1.98
C HIS A 91 7.05 -3.62 1.14
N GLY A 92 5.79 -3.26 0.89
CA GLY A 92 5.50 -2.12 0.03
C GLY A 92 4.04 -1.69 0.06
N ALA A 93 3.76 -0.57 -0.63
CA ALA A 93 2.39 -0.12 -0.82
C ALA A 93 1.62 -1.10 -1.71
N ALA A 94 0.35 -1.34 -1.39
CA ALA A 94 -0.53 -2.28 -2.09
C ALA A 94 -0.65 -1.99 -3.59
N VAL A 95 -0.43 -0.74 -4.03
CA VAL A 95 -0.44 -0.35 -5.44
C VAL A 95 0.45 -1.25 -6.29
N SER A 96 1.59 -1.72 -5.77
CA SER A 96 2.48 -2.66 -6.47
C SER A 96 1.86 -4.05 -6.64
N LEU A 97 0.91 -4.43 -5.81
CA LEU A 97 0.21 -5.72 -5.84
C LEU A 97 -1.13 -5.66 -6.57
N THR A 98 -1.82 -4.51 -6.53
CA THR A 98 -3.23 -4.40 -6.94
C THR A 98 -3.45 -3.54 -8.17
N VAL A 99 -2.64 -2.51 -8.43
CA VAL A 99 -2.79 -1.59 -9.56
C VAL A 99 -1.81 -1.93 -10.68
N LEU A 100 -0.52 -2.06 -10.37
CA LEU A 100 0.50 -2.29 -11.40
C LEU A 100 0.21 -3.53 -12.27
N PRO A 101 -0.21 -4.69 -11.72
CA PRO A 101 -0.55 -5.84 -12.57
C PRO A 101 -1.82 -5.64 -13.41
N LEU A 102 -2.66 -4.63 -13.10
CA LEU A 102 -3.83 -4.29 -13.92
C LEU A 102 -3.50 -3.30 -15.04
N THR A 103 -2.43 -2.52 -14.92
CA THR A 103 -2.04 -1.46 -15.86
C THR A 103 -0.82 -1.82 -16.69
N ASP A 104 0.04 -2.73 -16.22
CA ASP A 104 1.24 -3.20 -16.89
C ASP A 104 1.12 -4.69 -17.23
N MET A 105 0.93 -5.00 -18.51
CA MET A 105 0.84 -6.40 -19.01
C MET A 105 2.15 -7.19 -18.85
N GLN A 106 3.27 -6.53 -18.68
CA GLN A 106 4.59 -7.17 -18.49
C GLN A 106 4.91 -7.41 -17.02
N ALA A 107 4.02 -7.06 -16.09
CA ALA A 107 4.24 -7.27 -14.67
C ALA A 107 4.52 -8.76 -14.33
N GLY A 108 3.86 -9.69 -15.03
CA GLY A 108 4.10 -11.14 -14.91
C GLY A 108 3.65 -11.73 -13.57
N TYR A 109 2.87 -10.99 -12.77
CA TYR A 109 2.30 -11.42 -11.49
C TYR A 109 0.91 -10.82 -11.26
N THR A 110 0.20 -11.34 -10.28
CA THR A 110 -1.04 -10.76 -9.74
C THR A 110 -0.95 -10.72 -8.21
N HIS A 111 -1.93 -10.11 -7.54
CA HIS A 111 -2.00 -10.17 -6.08
C HIS A 111 -2.07 -11.62 -5.53
N LYS A 112 -2.59 -12.58 -6.31
CA LYS A 112 -2.61 -14.03 -5.95
C LYS A 112 -1.24 -14.71 -6.06
N SER A 113 -0.24 -14.05 -6.64
CA SER A 113 1.14 -14.54 -6.66
C SER A 113 1.84 -14.37 -5.30
N PHE A 114 1.14 -13.82 -4.30
CA PHE A 114 1.69 -13.54 -2.98
C PHE A 114 0.87 -14.15 -1.87
N GLU A 115 1.57 -14.57 -0.81
CA GLU A 115 1.00 -14.99 0.46
C GLU A 115 0.92 -13.79 1.42
N PRO A 116 -0.28 -13.35 1.84
CA PRO A 116 -0.45 -12.25 2.78
C PRO A 116 0.10 -12.61 4.17
N ILE A 117 0.94 -11.74 4.75
CA ILE A 117 1.48 -11.90 6.10
C ILE A 117 0.83 -10.89 7.05
N CYS A 118 0.95 -9.61 6.78
CA CYS A 118 0.32 -8.55 7.58
C CYS A 118 0.22 -7.23 6.81
N GLN A 119 -0.78 -6.41 7.13
CA GLN A 119 -0.81 -5.00 6.78
C GLN A 119 0.00 -4.22 7.82
N THR A 120 0.79 -3.26 7.37
CA THR A 120 1.76 -2.57 8.22
C THR A 120 1.56 -1.07 8.29
N PHE A 121 0.91 -0.47 7.29
CA PHE A 121 0.58 0.96 7.28
C PHE A 121 -0.65 1.24 6.42
N LYS A 122 -1.22 2.43 6.59
CA LYS A 122 -2.21 3.03 5.70
C LYS A 122 -1.59 4.21 4.96
N ASN A 123 -2.10 4.51 3.79
CA ASN A 123 -1.60 5.61 2.97
C ASN A 123 -2.77 6.52 2.59
N GLU A 124 -3.25 7.30 3.56
CA GLU A 124 -4.37 8.21 3.37
C GLU A 124 -4.04 9.30 2.35
N GLN A 125 -5.05 9.74 1.63
CA GLN A 125 -4.95 10.76 0.61
C GLN A 125 -5.67 12.03 1.06
N VAL A 126 -5.18 13.18 0.65
CA VAL A 126 -5.73 14.48 1.06
C VAL A 126 -5.77 15.44 -0.12
N ILE A 127 -6.78 16.28 -0.15
CA ILE A 127 -6.80 17.47 -1.02
C ILE A 127 -5.99 18.56 -0.32
N VAL A 128 -5.14 19.27 -1.07
CA VAL A 128 -4.37 20.40 -0.58
C VAL A 128 -4.57 21.63 -1.47
N ALA A 129 -4.65 22.80 -0.87
CA ALA A 129 -4.77 24.07 -1.55
C ALA A 129 -3.97 25.16 -0.81
N ARG A 130 -3.69 26.28 -1.46
CA ARG A 130 -2.99 27.39 -0.80
C ARG A 130 -3.78 27.91 0.42
N PRO A 131 -3.10 28.36 1.47
CA PRO A 131 -3.75 28.89 2.67
C PRO A 131 -4.65 30.11 2.39
N ASP A 132 -4.29 30.93 1.39
CA ASP A 132 -5.02 32.12 0.95
C ASP A 132 -6.10 31.84 -0.10
N SER A 133 -6.28 30.58 -0.53
CA SER A 133 -7.33 30.18 -1.46
C SER A 133 -8.72 30.20 -0.81
N ALA A 134 -9.75 30.29 -1.64
CA ALA A 134 -11.14 30.17 -1.19
C ALA A 134 -11.57 28.73 -0.85
N PHE A 135 -10.68 27.75 -0.99
CA PHE A 135 -11.00 26.32 -0.83
C PHE A 135 -10.77 25.87 0.62
N HIS A 136 -11.81 25.95 1.45
CA HIS A 136 -11.79 25.52 2.86
C HIS A 136 -12.39 24.13 3.04
N SER A 137 -13.21 23.69 2.09
CA SER A 137 -13.97 22.44 2.13
C SER A 137 -14.13 21.84 0.73
N ALA A 138 -14.60 20.59 0.67
CA ALA A 138 -15.00 19.95 -0.59
C ALA A 138 -16.15 20.73 -1.28
N HIS A 139 -17.05 21.35 -0.51
CA HIS A 139 -18.18 22.12 -1.05
C HIS A 139 -17.71 23.38 -1.76
N ASP A 140 -16.64 24.03 -1.30
CA ASP A 140 -16.09 25.22 -1.98
C ASP A 140 -15.51 24.83 -3.34
N LEU A 141 -14.82 23.68 -3.42
CA LEU A 141 -14.32 23.14 -4.69
C LEU A 141 -15.46 22.85 -5.66
N ILE A 142 -16.56 22.28 -5.16
CA ILE A 142 -17.76 22.01 -5.98
C ILE A 142 -18.41 23.30 -6.47
N ALA A 143 -18.57 24.29 -5.59
CA ALA A 143 -19.16 25.57 -5.96
C ALA A 143 -18.34 26.28 -7.05
N ALA A 144 -17.01 26.29 -6.90
CA ALA A 144 -16.11 26.86 -7.89
C ALA A 144 -16.11 26.09 -9.22
N ALA A 145 -16.12 24.74 -9.17
CA ALA A 145 -16.19 23.91 -10.38
C ALA A 145 -17.52 24.09 -11.13
N LYS A 146 -18.66 24.25 -10.43
CA LYS A 146 -19.97 24.54 -11.05
C LYS A 146 -20.01 25.92 -11.67
N ALA A 147 -19.34 26.90 -11.06
CA ALA A 147 -19.27 28.27 -11.61
C ALA A 147 -18.40 28.33 -12.88
N LYS A 148 -17.40 27.43 -13.01
CA LYS A 148 -16.50 27.38 -14.15
C LYS A 148 -16.17 25.89 -14.47
N PRO A 149 -17.03 25.18 -15.20
CA PRO A 149 -16.82 23.78 -15.54
C PRO A 149 -15.50 23.57 -16.28
N GLY A 150 -14.68 22.60 -15.82
CA GLY A 150 -13.33 22.31 -16.35
C GLY A 150 -12.31 23.43 -16.13
N GLY A 151 -12.67 24.51 -15.41
CA GLY A 151 -11.80 25.67 -15.20
C GLY A 151 -10.90 25.60 -13.98
N LEU A 152 -11.04 24.59 -13.10
CA LEU A 152 -10.16 24.36 -11.97
C LEU A 152 -9.12 23.31 -12.32
N ASN A 153 -7.84 23.70 -12.21
CA ASN A 153 -6.72 22.80 -12.43
C ASN A 153 -6.38 22.09 -11.12
N TYR A 154 -6.38 20.74 -11.12
CA TYR A 154 -5.88 20.00 -9.97
C TYR A 154 -4.69 19.11 -10.33
N GLY A 155 -3.69 19.09 -9.45
CA GLY A 155 -2.51 18.25 -9.60
C GLY A 155 -2.65 16.90 -8.93
N HIS A 156 -2.03 15.86 -9.52
CA HIS A 156 -1.93 14.53 -8.93
C HIS A 156 -0.59 13.86 -9.29
N PRO A 157 -0.14 12.86 -8.50
CA PRO A 157 1.19 12.25 -8.68
C PRO A 157 1.33 11.30 -9.90
N GLY A 158 0.47 11.41 -10.87
CA GLY A 158 0.44 10.56 -12.06
C GLY A 158 -0.87 9.84 -12.26
N THR A 159 -1.11 9.41 -13.51
CA THR A 159 -2.32 8.70 -13.92
C THR A 159 -2.45 7.35 -13.19
N ALA A 160 -3.69 6.98 -12.85
CA ALA A 160 -4.05 5.77 -12.11
C ALA A 160 -3.46 5.64 -10.68
N THR A 161 -2.83 6.71 -10.14
CA THR A 161 -2.48 6.75 -8.72
C THR A 161 -3.71 6.88 -7.83
N ILE A 162 -3.59 6.48 -6.57
CA ILE A 162 -4.73 6.52 -5.63
C ILE A 162 -5.34 7.92 -5.50
N PRO A 163 -4.56 9.02 -5.33
CA PRO A 163 -5.12 10.37 -5.30
C PRO A 163 -5.90 10.74 -6.57
N HIS A 164 -5.37 10.34 -7.74
CA HIS A 164 -6.05 10.55 -9.01
C HIS A 164 -7.41 9.83 -9.07
N LEU A 165 -7.44 8.54 -8.71
CA LEU A 165 -8.66 7.73 -8.70
C LEU A 165 -9.69 8.27 -7.69
N ALA A 166 -9.24 8.72 -6.51
CA ALA A 166 -10.10 9.35 -5.51
C ALA A 166 -10.74 10.64 -6.02
N MET A 167 -9.99 11.48 -6.74
CA MET A 167 -10.50 12.70 -7.33
C MET A 167 -11.50 12.46 -8.46
N ILE A 168 -11.31 11.42 -9.26
CA ILE A 168 -12.28 11.02 -10.29
C ILE A 168 -13.61 10.61 -9.65
N GLU A 169 -13.54 9.80 -8.59
CA GLU A 169 -14.74 9.38 -7.87
C GLU A 169 -15.43 10.58 -7.20
N PHE A 170 -14.65 11.50 -6.63
CA PHE A 170 -15.18 12.76 -6.08
C PHE A 170 -15.89 13.61 -7.14
N ALA A 171 -15.25 13.84 -8.28
CA ALA A 171 -15.84 14.60 -9.39
C ALA A 171 -17.14 13.97 -9.90
N ARG A 172 -17.15 12.63 -10.03
CA ARG A 172 -18.33 11.85 -10.43
C ARG A 172 -19.48 11.99 -9.43
N MET A 173 -19.21 11.81 -8.12
CA MET A 173 -20.24 11.92 -7.07
C MET A 173 -20.77 13.33 -6.94
N ALA A 174 -19.92 14.34 -7.08
CA ALA A 174 -20.30 15.76 -7.02
C ALA A 174 -20.94 16.29 -8.30
N ASN A 175 -20.91 15.50 -9.40
CA ASN A 175 -21.32 15.90 -10.75
C ASN A 175 -20.67 17.22 -11.19
N VAL A 176 -19.33 17.25 -11.13
CA VAL A 176 -18.48 18.37 -11.55
C VAL A 176 -17.30 17.88 -12.39
N GLU A 177 -16.66 18.82 -13.10
CA GLU A 177 -15.46 18.57 -13.89
C GLU A 177 -14.28 19.40 -13.37
N PHE A 178 -13.13 18.75 -13.24
CA PHE A 178 -11.85 19.37 -12.94
C PHE A 178 -10.86 19.08 -14.08
N ASN A 179 -10.01 20.05 -14.41
CA ASN A 179 -8.91 19.83 -15.33
C ASN A 179 -7.74 19.16 -14.59
N GLN A 180 -7.36 17.97 -15.05
CA GLN A 180 -6.32 17.16 -14.39
C GLN A 180 -4.94 17.49 -14.93
N VAL A 181 -3.98 17.68 -14.01
CA VAL A 181 -2.57 17.94 -14.33
C VAL A 181 -1.69 16.86 -13.68
N PRO A 182 -1.20 15.89 -14.46
CA PRO A 182 -0.34 14.85 -13.93
C PRO A 182 1.10 15.37 -13.71
N PHE A 183 1.69 15.04 -12.55
CA PHE A 183 3.07 15.32 -12.19
C PHE A 183 3.86 14.03 -12.02
N LYS A 184 5.19 14.12 -11.97
CA LYS A 184 6.08 12.95 -11.80
C LYS A 184 6.03 12.37 -10.38
N GLY A 185 5.44 13.12 -9.43
CA GLY A 185 5.32 12.67 -8.05
C GLY A 185 4.56 13.66 -7.17
N PRO A 186 4.23 13.26 -5.93
CA PRO A 186 3.40 14.08 -5.05
C PRO A 186 4.09 15.37 -4.59
N ALA A 187 5.41 15.38 -4.43
CA ALA A 187 6.16 16.58 -4.03
C ALA A 187 6.07 17.69 -5.07
N GLU A 188 6.14 17.34 -6.37
CA GLU A 188 6.01 18.31 -7.46
C GLU A 188 4.58 18.89 -7.50
N ALA A 189 3.55 18.05 -7.36
CA ALA A 189 2.16 18.52 -7.30
C ALA A 189 1.94 19.50 -6.12
N VAL A 190 2.51 19.21 -4.95
CA VAL A 190 2.46 20.10 -3.78
C VAL A 190 3.17 21.43 -4.06
N GLN A 191 4.34 21.40 -4.69
CA GLN A 191 5.07 22.63 -5.06
C GLN A 191 4.28 23.50 -6.05
N MET A 192 3.66 22.89 -7.07
CA MET A 192 2.86 23.61 -8.04
C MET A 192 1.58 24.23 -7.42
N ALA A 193 0.93 23.52 -6.49
CA ALA A 193 -0.17 24.06 -5.73
C ALA A 193 0.29 25.22 -4.84
N HIS A 194 1.43 25.11 -4.16
CA HIS A 194 1.99 26.16 -3.33
C HIS A 194 2.33 27.40 -4.15
N ALA A 195 2.91 27.24 -5.34
CA ALA A 195 3.24 28.33 -6.28
C ALA A 195 2.01 28.95 -6.96
N GLY A 196 0.80 28.39 -6.77
CA GLY A 196 -0.43 28.87 -7.42
C GLY A 196 -0.50 28.59 -8.92
N GLN A 197 0.31 27.66 -9.42
CA GLN A 197 0.28 27.24 -10.84
C GLN A 197 -0.84 26.25 -11.14
N ILE A 198 -1.40 25.65 -10.10
CA ILE A 198 -2.65 24.88 -10.09
C ILE A 198 -3.49 25.35 -8.91
N ASP A 199 -4.81 25.14 -8.98
CA ASP A 199 -5.74 25.62 -7.97
C ASP A 199 -5.66 24.80 -6.68
N PHE A 200 -5.48 23.47 -6.81
CA PHE A 200 -5.34 22.54 -5.69
C PHE A 200 -4.62 21.25 -6.15
N ALA A 201 -4.29 20.37 -5.23
CA ALA A 201 -3.74 19.04 -5.57
C ALA A 201 -4.36 17.96 -4.69
N ALA A 202 -4.33 16.70 -5.18
CA ALA A 202 -4.64 15.53 -4.40
C ALA A 202 -3.38 14.67 -4.29
N VAL A 203 -2.95 14.39 -3.06
CA VAL A 203 -1.64 13.77 -2.76
C VAL A 203 -1.72 12.89 -1.50
N PRO A 204 -0.75 12.00 -1.25
CA PRO A 204 -0.63 11.30 0.03
C PRO A 204 -0.48 12.29 1.19
N LEU A 205 -1.16 12.00 2.32
CA LEU A 205 -1.09 12.80 3.53
C LEU A 205 0.34 13.00 4.02
N SER A 206 1.17 11.95 3.99
CA SER A 206 2.59 12.02 4.40
C SER A 206 3.39 13.07 3.62
N THR A 207 3.03 13.35 2.37
CA THR A 207 3.68 14.42 1.56
C THR A 207 3.09 15.80 1.87
N ALA A 208 1.79 15.85 2.14
CA ALA A 208 1.06 17.10 2.37
C ALA A 208 1.30 17.69 3.76
N ALA A 209 1.49 16.85 4.77
CA ALA A 209 1.41 17.22 6.19
C ALA A 209 2.43 18.28 6.63
N THR A 210 3.58 18.36 5.96
CA THR A 210 4.64 19.35 6.25
C THR A 210 4.68 20.50 5.25
N SER A 211 3.72 20.56 4.31
CA SER A 211 3.74 21.54 3.22
C SER A 211 3.28 22.95 3.61
N GLY A 212 2.58 23.10 4.73
CA GLY A 212 1.91 24.35 5.11
C GLY A 212 0.67 24.68 4.28
N LEU A 213 0.26 23.81 3.35
CA LEU A 213 -0.96 23.99 2.57
C LEU A 213 -2.20 23.68 3.42
N ARG A 214 -3.32 24.33 3.10
CA ARG A 214 -4.64 24.00 3.65
C ARG A 214 -5.08 22.63 3.15
N MET A 215 -5.80 21.89 3.99
CA MET A 215 -6.37 20.59 3.65
C MET A 215 -7.90 20.62 3.66
N PRO A 216 -8.57 20.89 2.53
CA PRO A 216 -10.03 20.94 2.42
C PRO A 216 -10.75 19.62 2.70
N GLY A 217 -10.07 18.48 2.54
CA GLY A 217 -10.69 17.18 2.80
C GLY A 217 -9.71 16.02 2.79
N LEU A 218 -9.97 15.05 3.65
CA LEU A 218 -9.21 13.81 3.80
C LEU A 218 -10.02 12.64 3.22
N PHE A 219 -9.44 11.87 2.34
CA PHE A 219 -10.02 10.63 1.80
C PHE A 219 -9.76 9.47 2.76
N ALA A 220 -10.52 9.41 3.84
CA ALA A 220 -10.43 8.38 4.87
C ALA A 220 -11.81 8.11 5.50
N ALA A 221 -11.97 6.94 6.12
CA ALA A 221 -13.22 6.55 6.79
C ALA A 221 -13.47 7.33 8.09
N ALA A 222 -12.38 7.77 8.75
CA ALA A 222 -12.39 8.58 9.98
C ALA A 222 -11.29 9.63 9.92
N ARG A 223 -11.36 10.65 10.79
CA ARG A 223 -10.31 11.67 10.90
C ARG A 223 -8.99 11.05 11.35
N ASN A 224 -7.89 11.54 10.78
CA ASN A 224 -6.57 11.14 11.23
C ASN A 224 -6.21 11.88 12.54
N PRO A 225 -5.78 11.15 13.60
CA PRO A 225 -5.43 11.77 14.89
C PRO A 225 -4.33 12.82 14.82
N ALA A 226 -3.42 12.73 13.85
CA ALA A 226 -2.35 13.71 13.67
C ALA A 226 -2.82 15.03 13.06
N ILE A 227 -4.00 15.06 12.40
CA ILE A 227 -4.60 16.23 11.76
C ILE A 227 -6.09 16.32 12.10
N PRO A 228 -6.50 16.34 13.36
CA PRO A 228 -7.89 16.18 13.79
C PRO A 228 -8.82 17.30 13.31
N ALA A 229 -8.28 18.43 12.91
CA ALA A 229 -9.04 19.55 12.36
C ALA A 229 -9.47 19.35 10.90
N VAL A 230 -8.86 18.41 10.17
CA VAL A 230 -9.16 18.15 8.75
C VAL A 230 -10.38 17.23 8.66
N PRO A 231 -11.49 17.68 8.05
CA PRO A 231 -12.67 16.85 7.89
C PRO A 231 -12.41 15.75 6.84
N THR A 232 -13.03 14.60 7.04
CA THR A 232 -13.04 13.56 5.99
C THR A 232 -13.99 13.95 4.87
N MET A 233 -13.77 13.38 3.67
CA MET A 233 -14.72 13.52 2.56
C MET A 233 -16.08 12.94 2.93
N LYS A 234 -16.12 11.86 3.74
CA LYS A 234 -17.34 11.24 4.25
C LYS A 234 -18.14 12.18 5.14
N GLU A 235 -17.50 12.92 6.05
CA GLU A 235 -18.17 13.95 6.88
C GLU A 235 -18.76 15.08 6.04
N GLN A 236 -18.23 15.31 4.85
CA GLN A 236 -18.70 16.31 3.88
C GLN A 236 -19.72 15.74 2.87
N GLY A 237 -20.23 14.50 3.07
CA GLY A 237 -21.27 13.88 2.25
C GLY A 237 -20.73 13.00 1.11
N PHE A 238 -19.43 12.79 1.00
CA PHE A 238 -18.81 11.97 -0.05
C PHE A 238 -18.14 10.75 0.58
N ASP A 239 -18.79 9.58 0.52
CA ASP A 239 -18.24 8.32 1.09
C ASP A 239 -17.13 7.77 0.18
N ILE A 240 -15.98 8.45 0.21
CA ILE A 240 -14.79 8.13 -0.58
C ILE A 240 -13.63 7.91 0.40
N ALA A 241 -13.28 6.66 0.61
CA ALA A 241 -12.15 6.25 1.41
C ALA A 241 -11.40 5.12 0.67
N PRO A 242 -10.62 5.46 -0.37
CA PRO A 242 -9.98 4.46 -1.20
C PRO A 242 -9.02 3.62 -0.36
N LEU A 243 -9.06 2.31 -0.55
CA LEU A 243 -8.08 1.43 0.06
C LEU A 243 -6.69 1.80 -0.45
N SER A 244 -5.82 2.16 0.49
CA SER A 244 -4.42 2.42 0.22
C SER A 244 -3.64 2.06 1.47
N PHE A 245 -2.86 1.00 1.39
CA PHE A 245 -2.19 0.41 2.54
C PHE A 245 -0.83 -0.16 2.13
N GLY A 246 -0.03 -0.51 3.12
CA GLY A 246 1.21 -1.24 2.91
C GLY A 246 1.16 -2.62 3.52
N ALA A 247 1.85 -3.54 2.90
CA ALA A 247 1.80 -4.95 3.21
C ALA A 247 3.19 -5.58 3.30
N LEU A 248 3.33 -6.51 4.21
CA LEU A 248 4.36 -7.54 4.18
C LEU A 248 3.74 -8.80 3.57
N VAL A 249 4.33 -9.28 2.49
CA VAL A 249 3.89 -10.50 1.80
C VAL A 249 5.09 -11.36 1.42
N GLY A 250 4.87 -12.66 1.28
CA GLY A 250 5.85 -13.59 0.68
C GLY A 250 5.37 -14.08 -0.68
N PRO A 251 6.16 -14.90 -1.40
CA PRO A 251 5.69 -15.65 -2.56
C PRO A 251 4.53 -16.57 -2.18
N ALA A 252 3.60 -16.81 -3.10
CA ALA A 252 2.49 -17.74 -2.87
C ALA A 252 3.00 -19.15 -2.55
N GLY A 253 2.34 -19.83 -1.60
CA GLY A 253 2.70 -21.19 -1.19
C GLY A 253 3.71 -21.26 -0.06
N LEU A 254 3.86 -20.22 0.76
CA LEU A 254 4.63 -20.30 2.00
C LEU A 254 4.13 -21.43 2.90
N PRO A 255 5.02 -22.23 3.52
CA PRO A 255 4.62 -23.20 4.53
C PRO A 255 3.84 -22.53 5.67
N ALA A 256 2.77 -23.17 6.14
CA ALA A 256 1.86 -22.59 7.13
C ALA A 256 2.58 -22.14 8.41
N GLU A 257 3.57 -22.91 8.88
CA GLU A 257 4.35 -22.57 10.08
C GLU A 257 5.26 -21.36 9.86
N VAL A 258 5.88 -21.21 8.67
CA VAL A 258 6.69 -20.04 8.31
C VAL A 258 5.80 -18.80 8.26
N LYS A 259 4.64 -18.90 7.62
CA LYS A 259 3.64 -17.82 7.57
C LYS A 259 3.20 -17.40 8.98
N ALA A 260 2.89 -18.37 9.86
CA ALA A 260 2.46 -18.09 11.23
C ALA A 260 3.55 -17.35 12.02
N LYS A 261 4.81 -17.82 11.98
CA LYS A 261 5.95 -17.15 12.64
C LYS A 261 6.16 -15.72 12.11
N LEU A 262 6.06 -15.51 10.79
CA LEU A 262 6.17 -14.19 10.19
C LEU A 262 5.01 -13.27 10.60
N ALA A 263 3.78 -13.78 10.65
CA ALA A 263 2.60 -13.02 11.04
C ALA A 263 2.66 -12.61 12.52
N ASP A 264 3.04 -13.53 13.42
CA ASP A 264 3.23 -13.23 14.84
C ASP A 264 4.37 -12.24 15.07
N GLY A 265 5.50 -12.44 14.39
CA GLY A 265 6.63 -11.51 14.44
C GLY A 265 6.26 -10.13 13.90
N CYS A 266 5.51 -10.06 12.80
CA CYS A 266 5.02 -8.80 12.23
C CYS A 266 4.11 -8.06 13.22
N ARG A 267 3.15 -8.77 13.83
CA ARG A 267 2.28 -8.19 14.85
C ARG A 267 3.08 -7.63 16.00
N ALA A 268 3.98 -8.41 16.57
CA ALA A 268 4.82 -7.97 17.68
C ALA A 268 5.67 -6.74 17.30
N ALA A 269 6.29 -6.74 16.11
CA ALA A 269 7.10 -5.63 15.62
C ALA A 269 6.28 -4.35 15.38
N ALA A 270 5.07 -4.46 14.81
CA ALA A 270 4.19 -3.33 14.50
C ALA A 270 3.67 -2.60 15.76
N TYR A 271 3.62 -3.27 16.90
CA TYR A 271 3.19 -2.67 18.18
C TYR A 271 4.36 -2.25 19.08
N THR A 272 5.61 -2.25 18.60
CA THR A 272 6.73 -1.71 19.38
C THR A 272 6.68 -0.18 19.44
N ASP A 273 7.22 0.40 20.51
CA ASP A 273 7.38 1.86 20.62
C ASP A 273 8.22 2.45 19.50
N ALA A 274 9.20 1.69 19.01
CA ALA A 274 10.03 2.11 17.88
C ALA A 274 9.18 2.25 16.60
N TYR A 275 8.34 1.25 16.31
CA TYR A 275 7.43 1.30 15.17
C TYR A 275 6.41 2.43 15.31
N ALA A 276 5.78 2.55 16.47
CA ALA A 276 4.79 3.59 16.76
C ALA A 276 5.36 5.01 16.60
N ARG A 277 6.62 5.25 16.98
CA ARG A 277 7.28 6.57 16.75
C ARG A 277 7.42 6.87 15.25
N VAL A 278 7.91 5.91 14.46
CA VAL A 278 8.06 6.11 13.00
C VAL A 278 6.69 6.22 12.33
N ALA A 279 5.71 5.42 12.74
CA ALA A 279 4.34 5.49 12.24
C ALA A 279 3.73 6.89 12.48
N ARG A 280 3.85 7.44 13.69
CA ARG A 280 3.38 8.81 13.98
C ARG A 280 4.09 9.87 13.13
N SER A 281 5.40 9.76 12.94
CA SER A 281 6.14 10.69 12.07
C SER A 281 5.74 10.59 10.60
N ALA A 282 5.22 9.45 10.18
CA ALA A 282 4.66 9.20 8.85
C ALA A 282 3.14 9.45 8.77
N PHE A 283 2.54 10.10 9.77
CA PHE A 283 1.11 10.43 9.84
C PHE A 283 0.19 9.22 9.70
N GLN A 284 0.58 8.08 10.27
CA GLN A 284 -0.25 6.88 10.26
C GLN A 284 -1.41 7.02 11.25
N PRO A 285 -2.64 6.58 10.89
CA PRO A 285 -3.73 6.45 11.86
C PRO A 285 -3.44 5.31 12.85
N ASP A 286 -4.13 5.28 13.99
CA ASP A 286 -3.89 4.28 15.05
C ASP A 286 -4.22 2.85 14.61
N ASP A 287 -5.11 2.69 13.62
CA ASP A 287 -5.56 1.41 13.06
C ASP A 287 -4.80 0.97 11.80
N TYR A 288 -3.50 1.31 11.73
CA TYR A 288 -2.67 0.99 10.57
C TYR A 288 -2.38 -0.50 10.38
N TYR A 289 -2.35 -1.26 11.47
CA TYR A 289 -2.04 -2.70 11.45
C TYR A 289 -3.26 -3.53 11.05
N GLY A 290 -3.01 -4.62 10.30
CA GLY A 290 -3.97 -5.66 9.99
C GLY A 290 -3.31 -7.03 9.90
N ASP A 291 -4.00 -8.06 10.36
CA ASP A 291 -3.53 -9.44 10.27
C ASP A 291 -3.56 -10.00 8.83
N SER A 292 -3.08 -11.23 8.65
CA SER A 292 -3.08 -11.91 7.34
C SER A 292 -4.46 -12.01 6.71
N ALA A 293 -5.51 -12.25 7.51
CA ALA A 293 -6.86 -12.42 7.01
C ALA A 293 -7.45 -11.07 6.57
N MET A 294 -7.21 -9.99 7.32
CA MET A 294 -7.58 -8.64 6.91
C MET A 294 -6.85 -8.24 5.64
N LEU A 295 -5.53 -8.46 5.58
CA LEU A 295 -4.74 -8.14 4.39
C LEU A 295 -5.24 -8.88 3.15
N ALA A 296 -5.57 -10.17 3.26
CA ALA A 296 -6.12 -10.95 2.14
C ALA A 296 -7.43 -10.34 1.61
N ARG A 297 -8.36 -10.01 2.52
CA ARG A 297 -9.63 -9.36 2.14
C ARG A 297 -9.39 -7.99 1.50
N ASN A 298 -8.50 -7.18 2.08
CA ASN A 298 -8.19 -5.85 1.55
C ASN A 298 -7.57 -5.93 0.14
N LEU A 299 -6.68 -6.89 -0.13
CA LEU A 299 -6.10 -7.10 -1.45
C LEU A 299 -7.17 -7.47 -2.49
N ASP A 300 -8.07 -8.41 -2.17
CA ASP A 300 -9.15 -8.82 -3.07
C ASP A 300 -10.13 -7.66 -3.36
N GLN A 301 -10.52 -6.94 -2.31
CA GLN A 301 -11.40 -5.78 -2.42
C GLN A 301 -10.75 -4.66 -3.23
N ASP A 302 -9.48 -4.34 -2.96
CA ASP A 302 -8.74 -3.28 -3.65
C ASP A 302 -8.59 -3.57 -5.15
N VAL A 303 -8.26 -4.83 -5.52
CA VAL A 303 -8.19 -5.23 -6.93
C VAL A 303 -9.54 -5.09 -7.63
N ALA A 304 -10.64 -5.50 -6.99
CA ALA A 304 -11.98 -5.39 -7.56
C ALA A 304 -12.37 -3.91 -7.79
N GLU A 305 -12.11 -3.05 -6.79
CA GLU A 305 -12.38 -1.61 -6.88
C GLU A 305 -11.53 -0.94 -7.96
N LYS A 306 -10.21 -1.19 -7.96
CA LYS A 306 -9.28 -0.57 -8.92
C LYS A 306 -9.59 -1.02 -10.35
N ARG A 307 -9.95 -2.29 -10.56
CA ARG A 307 -10.38 -2.78 -11.88
C ARG A 307 -11.60 -2.00 -12.39
N ARG A 308 -12.61 -1.79 -11.53
CA ARG A 308 -13.80 -0.99 -11.87
C ARG A 308 -13.43 0.45 -12.24
N LEU A 309 -12.59 1.11 -11.42
CA LEU A 309 -12.18 2.50 -11.65
C LEU A 309 -11.33 2.64 -12.91
N LEU A 310 -10.38 1.74 -13.14
CA LEU A 310 -9.52 1.74 -14.33
C LEU A 310 -10.33 1.49 -15.61
N ALA A 311 -11.33 0.60 -15.55
CA ALA A 311 -12.25 0.35 -16.66
C ALA A 311 -13.06 1.62 -17.01
N ALA A 312 -13.56 2.35 -16.01
CA ALA A 312 -14.28 3.61 -16.20
C ALA A 312 -13.42 4.71 -16.84
N LEU A 313 -12.08 4.61 -16.70
CA LEU A 313 -11.10 5.51 -17.31
C LEU A 313 -10.63 5.07 -18.70
N GLY A 314 -11.06 3.90 -19.20
CA GLY A 314 -10.52 3.30 -20.42
C GLY A 314 -9.05 2.87 -20.31
N ILE A 315 -8.53 2.70 -19.07
CA ILE A 315 -7.14 2.32 -18.80
C ILE A 315 -7.02 0.79 -18.54
N SER A 316 -8.15 0.10 -18.29
CA SER A 316 -8.13 -1.36 -18.11
C SER A 316 -7.84 -2.05 -19.44
N LYS A 317 -6.91 -2.96 -19.41
CA LYS A 317 -6.64 -3.89 -20.50
C LYS A 317 -7.31 -5.25 -20.25
#